data_e9d7ff72221a2b2e4327c271b9168f45
#
_entry.id   e9d7ff72221a2b2e4327c271b9168f45
#
_cell.length_a   1.000
_cell.length_b   1.000
_cell.length_c   1.000
_cell.angle_alpha   90.00
_cell.angle_beta   90.00
_cell.angle_gamma   90.00
#
_symmetry.space_group_name_H-M   'P 1'
#
loop_
_entity.id
_entity.type
_entity.pdbx_description
1 polymer ?
#
loop_
_entity_poly.entity_id
_entity_poly.type
_entity_poly.pdbx_seq_one_letter_code
_entity_poly.pdbx_strand_id
1 'polypeptide(L)'
;PLPGAIDTKPGSATKPFYGIKPVLVDNDNIELTGEAEGNLCIEMSWPGQMRSVYGDHERFIDTYFKTFPGRYFSGDGCRRDKDGYYWITGRVDDVINVSGHRMGTAEVESALVAHTDVAEAAVVGYPHDIKGQGIYAYVTLNIGVDSSDQLHAELKKWVRKEIGPIATPDLLQFSPQLPKTRSGKIMRRILRKIAANEYQDLGDTSTLADPSVVNDLIDNRQNK
;
A
#
# COMPACT_ATOMS: atom_id res chain seq x y z
N PRO A 1 -15.30 -3.56 -14.14
CA PRO A 1 -16.50 -3.20 -14.92
C PRO A 1 -16.61 -4.04 -16.18
N LEU A 2 -17.85 -4.12 -16.71
CA LEU A 2 -18.05 -4.67 -18.06
C LEU A 2 -17.85 -3.54 -19.09
N PRO A 3 -17.01 -3.75 -20.11
CA PRO A 3 -16.84 -2.77 -21.18
C PRO A 3 -18.18 -2.41 -21.84
N GLY A 4 -18.45 -1.12 -21.99
CA GLY A 4 -19.68 -0.60 -22.60
C GLY A 4 -20.94 -0.66 -21.72
N ALA A 5 -20.89 -1.25 -20.52
CA ALA A 5 -22.06 -1.35 -19.63
C ALA A 5 -22.18 -0.14 -18.68
N ILE A 6 -21.07 0.47 -18.32
CA ILE A 6 -21.00 1.65 -17.46
C ILE A 6 -19.86 2.57 -17.88
N ASP A 7 -20.06 3.88 -17.66
CA ASP A 7 -19.01 4.87 -17.87
C ASP A 7 -17.88 4.66 -16.84
N THR A 8 -16.65 4.94 -17.27
CA THR A 8 -15.48 4.87 -16.39
C THR A 8 -15.14 6.23 -15.81
N LYS A 9 -14.67 6.25 -14.54
CA LYS A 9 -14.01 7.42 -13.95
C LYS A 9 -12.52 7.12 -13.82
N PRO A 10 -11.62 7.93 -14.40
CA PRO A 10 -10.18 7.71 -14.30
C PRO A 10 -9.73 7.55 -12.84
N GLY A 11 -8.90 6.53 -12.56
CA GLY A 11 -8.41 6.22 -11.22
C GLY A 11 -9.37 5.43 -10.32
N SER A 12 -10.66 5.29 -10.68
CA SER A 12 -11.61 4.48 -9.93
C SER A 12 -11.56 2.99 -10.33
N ALA A 13 -11.94 2.12 -9.40
CA ALA A 13 -12.25 0.72 -9.68
C ALA A 13 -13.63 0.57 -10.35
N THR A 14 -14.30 1.69 -10.65
CA THR A 14 -15.64 1.80 -11.21
C THR A 14 -16.74 1.24 -10.30
N LYS A 15 -17.82 0.69 -10.88
CA LYS A 15 -18.93 0.06 -10.15
C LYS A 15 -18.73 -1.45 -10.08
N PRO A 16 -19.37 -2.12 -9.10
CA PRO A 16 -19.24 -3.57 -8.94
C PRO A 16 -19.62 -4.35 -10.19
N PHE A 17 -18.91 -5.46 -10.41
CA PHE A 17 -19.32 -6.42 -11.43
C PHE A 17 -20.61 -7.13 -11.00
N TYR A 18 -21.44 -7.54 -11.95
CA TYR A 18 -22.71 -8.21 -11.68
C TYR A 18 -22.51 -9.47 -10.82
N GLY A 19 -23.34 -9.60 -9.77
CA GLY A 19 -23.28 -10.71 -8.82
C GLY A 19 -22.20 -10.57 -7.74
N ILE A 20 -21.41 -9.48 -7.76
CA ILE A 20 -20.49 -9.14 -6.67
C ILE A 20 -21.10 -8.00 -5.85
N LYS A 21 -21.22 -8.19 -4.54
CA LYS A 21 -21.78 -7.20 -3.60
C LYS A 21 -20.70 -6.67 -2.66
N PRO A 22 -19.88 -5.69 -3.09
CA PRO A 22 -18.97 -5.00 -2.19
C PRO A 22 -19.74 -4.08 -1.26
N VAL A 23 -19.30 -4.03 -0.01
CA VAL A 23 -19.80 -3.13 1.02
C VAL A 23 -18.61 -2.44 1.69
N LEU A 24 -18.83 -1.21 2.16
CA LEU A 24 -17.87 -0.53 3.02
C LEU A 24 -18.34 -0.66 4.46
N VAL A 25 -17.43 -1.03 5.35
CA VAL A 25 -17.72 -1.14 6.78
C VAL A 25 -16.72 -0.32 7.60
N ASP A 26 -17.18 0.16 8.75
CA ASP A 26 -16.29 0.75 9.75
C ASP A 26 -15.50 -0.33 10.52
N ASN A 27 -14.77 0.08 11.56
CA ASN A 27 -13.99 -0.85 12.36
C ASN A 27 -14.85 -1.76 13.28
N ASP A 28 -16.09 -1.39 13.49
CA ASP A 28 -17.07 -2.14 14.30
C ASP A 28 -17.97 -3.07 13.44
N ASN A 29 -17.61 -3.26 12.15
CA ASN A 29 -18.35 -4.06 11.17
C ASN A 29 -19.73 -3.50 10.83
N ILE A 30 -19.96 -2.19 11.02
CA ILE A 30 -21.21 -1.51 10.66
C ILE A 30 -21.11 -1.06 9.20
N GLU A 31 -22.12 -1.38 8.40
CA GLU A 31 -22.18 -1.01 7.00
C GLU A 31 -22.38 0.49 6.82
N LEU A 32 -21.52 1.09 5.99
CA LEU A 32 -21.57 2.49 5.61
C LEU A 32 -22.35 2.65 4.30
N THR A 33 -23.38 3.48 4.30
CA THR A 33 -24.26 3.73 3.14
C THR A 33 -23.95 5.05 2.45
N GLY A 34 -24.32 5.18 1.16
CA GLY A 34 -24.09 6.40 0.37
C GLY A 34 -22.63 6.68 0.08
N GLU A 35 -22.24 7.97 0.04
CA GLU A 35 -20.85 8.39 -0.02
C GLU A 35 -20.15 8.07 1.31
N ALA A 36 -19.08 7.28 1.26
CA ALA A 36 -18.42 6.78 2.47
C ALA A 36 -17.00 6.33 2.19
N GLU A 37 -16.18 6.26 3.25
CA GLU A 37 -14.87 5.64 3.25
C GLU A 37 -14.78 4.63 4.39
N GLY A 38 -14.19 3.46 4.11
CA GLY A 38 -14.11 2.37 5.09
C GLY A 38 -13.35 1.16 4.57
N ASN A 39 -13.49 0.06 5.29
CA ASN A 39 -12.89 -1.22 4.93
C ASN A 39 -13.73 -1.90 3.84
N LEU A 40 -13.07 -2.36 2.76
CA LEU A 40 -13.76 -3.02 1.66
C LEU A 40 -14.00 -4.50 1.98
N CYS A 41 -15.27 -4.85 2.10
CA CYS A 41 -15.70 -6.23 2.27
C CYS A 41 -16.60 -6.66 1.10
N ILE A 42 -16.74 -7.97 0.90
CA ILE A 42 -17.72 -8.56 -0.01
C ILE A 42 -18.74 -9.33 0.84
N GLU A 43 -20.02 -8.96 0.72
CA GLU A 43 -21.06 -9.46 1.59
C GLU A 43 -21.50 -10.90 1.28
N MET A 44 -21.42 -11.31 0.02
CA MET A 44 -21.89 -12.62 -0.43
C MET A 44 -20.79 -13.37 -1.17
N SER A 45 -20.77 -14.69 -1.02
CA SER A 45 -19.92 -15.56 -1.83
C SER A 45 -20.22 -15.43 -3.32
N TRP A 46 -19.16 -15.53 -4.14
CA TRP A 46 -19.26 -15.52 -5.61
C TRP A 46 -18.47 -16.68 -6.21
N PRO A 47 -18.73 -17.09 -7.47
CA PRO A 47 -18.10 -18.26 -8.07
C PRO A 47 -16.58 -18.27 -8.07
N GLY A 48 -15.94 -17.09 -8.20
CA GLY A 48 -14.49 -16.92 -8.20
C GLY A 48 -13.85 -16.74 -6.83
N GLN A 49 -14.63 -16.79 -5.73
CA GLN A 49 -14.09 -16.64 -4.38
C GLN A 49 -13.11 -17.79 -4.06
N MET A 50 -11.97 -17.44 -3.43
CA MET A 50 -11.06 -18.42 -2.86
C MET A 50 -11.82 -19.31 -1.86
N ARG A 51 -11.57 -20.61 -1.88
CA ARG A 51 -12.24 -21.58 -1.02
C ARG A 51 -11.40 -22.01 0.17
N SER A 52 -10.09 -21.97 0.03
CA SER A 52 -9.15 -22.36 1.08
C SER A 52 -7.71 -22.03 0.67
N VAL A 53 -6.80 -22.07 1.64
CA VAL A 53 -5.36 -22.15 1.43
C VAL A 53 -4.97 -23.64 1.48
N TYR A 54 -4.17 -24.09 0.53
CA TYR A 54 -3.73 -25.51 0.47
C TYR A 54 -3.00 -25.90 1.76
N GLY A 55 -3.51 -26.92 2.44
CA GLY A 55 -2.95 -27.43 3.69
C GLY A 55 -3.15 -26.55 4.93
N ASP A 56 -3.83 -25.39 4.80
CA ASP A 56 -3.99 -24.42 5.89
C ASP A 56 -5.32 -23.66 5.78
N HIS A 57 -6.40 -24.36 6.10
CA HIS A 57 -7.75 -23.77 6.05
C HIS A 57 -7.97 -22.68 7.12
N GLU A 58 -7.36 -22.82 8.29
CA GLU A 58 -7.49 -21.82 9.37
C GLU A 58 -6.93 -20.47 8.94
N ARG A 59 -5.79 -20.45 8.25
CA ARG A 59 -5.22 -19.24 7.68
C ARG A 59 -6.19 -18.53 6.72
N PHE A 60 -6.95 -19.29 5.93
CA PHE A 60 -7.98 -18.71 5.07
C PHE A 60 -9.07 -18.01 5.87
N ILE A 61 -9.57 -18.65 6.93
CA ILE A 61 -10.60 -18.08 7.80
C ILE A 61 -10.05 -16.86 8.54
N ASP A 62 -8.88 -16.98 9.15
CA ASP A 62 -8.25 -15.89 9.90
C ASP A 62 -7.98 -14.65 9.04
N THR A 63 -7.54 -14.85 7.81
CA THR A 63 -7.19 -13.76 6.91
C THR A 63 -8.41 -13.01 6.38
N TYR A 64 -9.48 -13.73 6.00
CA TYR A 64 -10.57 -13.15 5.22
C TYR A 64 -11.89 -13.00 5.97
N PHE A 65 -12.10 -13.68 7.11
CA PHE A 65 -13.39 -13.70 7.78
C PHE A 65 -13.35 -13.35 9.27
N LYS A 66 -12.18 -13.37 9.90
CA LYS A 66 -12.06 -13.13 11.34
C LYS A 66 -12.22 -11.67 11.73
N THR A 67 -11.68 -10.75 10.92
CA THR A 67 -11.74 -9.30 11.19
C THR A 67 -13.17 -8.78 11.10
N PHE A 68 -13.92 -9.19 10.08
CA PHE A 68 -15.31 -8.79 9.86
C PHE A 68 -16.19 -10.03 9.69
N PRO A 69 -16.71 -10.60 10.81
CA PRO A 69 -17.52 -11.81 10.77
C PRO A 69 -18.72 -11.69 9.82
N GLY A 70 -18.94 -12.73 9.00
CA GLY A 70 -20.02 -12.77 8.02
C GLY A 70 -19.72 -12.10 6.67
N ARG A 71 -18.54 -11.49 6.50
CA ARG A 71 -18.13 -10.84 5.27
C ARG A 71 -16.73 -11.29 4.85
N TYR A 72 -16.48 -11.33 3.56
CA TYR A 72 -15.13 -11.55 3.02
C TYR A 72 -14.38 -10.20 3.02
N PHE A 73 -13.35 -10.07 3.85
CA PHE A 73 -12.53 -8.88 3.94
C PHE A 73 -11.42 -8.90 2.87
N SER A 74 -11.37 -7.89 2.00
CA SER A 74 -10.33 -7.81 0.95
C SER A 74 -8.96 -7.43 1.50
N GLY A 75 -8.89 -6.82 2.67
CA GLY A 75 -7.68 -6.21 3.23
C GLY A 75 -7.39 -4.81 2.68
N ASP A 76 -8.33 -4.23 1.94
CA ASP A 76 -8.18 -2.91 1.33
C ASP A 76 -9.08 -1.88 1.97
N GLY A 77 -8.60 -0.64 2.09
CA GLY A 77 -9.40 0.54 2.31
C GLY A 77 -10.02 1.01 0.99
N CYS A 78 -11.21 1.59 1.07
CA CYS A 78 -11.91 2.03 -0.12
C CYS A 78 -12.84 3.21 0.20
N ARG A 79 -12.95 4.14 -0.74
CA ARG A 79 -13.92 5.21 -0.74
C ARG A 79 -14.96 4.94 -1.83
N ARG A 80 -16.23 5.15 -1.51
CA ARG A 80 -17.34 5.16 -2.48
C ARG A 80 -17.83 6.59 -2.63
N ASP A 81 -17.87 7.10 -3.87
CA ASP A 81 -18.37 8.43 -4.14
C ASP A 81 -19.91 8.48 -4.21
N LYS A 82 -20.48 9.70 -4.32
CA LYS A 82 -21.93 9.94 -4.42
C LYS A 82 -22.60 9.25 -5.60
N ASP A 83 -21.84 8.95 -6.67
CA ASP A 83 -22.33 8.29 -7.89
C ASP A 83 -22.19 6.75 -7.80
N GLY A 84 -21.68 6.22 -6.69
CA GLY A 84 -21.52 4.80 -6.42
C GLY A 84 -20.26 4.17 -7.03
N TYR A 85 -19.25 4.98 -7.40
CA TYR A 85 -17.95 4.48 -7.86
C TYR A 85 -17.04 4.20 -6.68
N TYR A 86 -16.25 3.13 -6.80
CA TYR A 86 -15.33 2.67 -5.77
C TYR A 86 -13.90 3.09 -6.08
N TRP A 87 -13.21 3.63 -5.09
CA TRP A 87 -11.83 4.10 -5.15
C TRP A 87 -11.02 3.35 -4.12
N ILE A 88 -10.11 2.47 -4.55
CA ILE A 88 -9.24 1.75 -3.64
C ILE A 88 -8.19 2.72 -3.10
N THR A 89 -8.17 2.92 -1.77
CA THR A 89 -7.28 3.88 -1.10
C THR A 89 -5.98 3.24 -0.63
N GLY A 90 -5.87 1.92 -0.76
CA GLY A 90 -4.67 1.15 -0.42
C GLY A 90 -4.97 -0.01 0.51
N ARG A 91 -3.92 -0.70 0.94
CA ARG A 91 -4.03 -1.78 1.93
C ARG A 91 -4.27 -1.21 3.32
N VAL A 92 -5.15 -1.85 4.09
CA VAL A 92 -5.41 -1.46 5.49
C VAL A 92 -4.18 -1.70 6.37
N ASP A 93 -3.38 -2.72 6.06
CA ASP A 93 -2.13 -3.05 6.73
C ASP A 93 -0.92 -2.20 6.26
N ASP A 94 -1.06 -1.43 5.18
CA ASP A 94 -0.05 -0.48 4.69
C ASP A 94 -0.35 0.98 5.12
N VAL A 95 -1.33 1.20 6.00
CA VAL A 95 -1.62 2.52 6.57
C VAL A 95 -0.57 2.87 7.61
N ILE A 96 -0.01 4.08 7.52
CA ILE A 96 0.94 4.65 8.48
C ILE A 96 0.18 5.58 9.42
N ASN A 97 0.48 5.52 10.70
CA ASN A 97 -0.08 6.42 11.72
C ASN A 97 0.98 7.44 12.16
N VAL A 98 1.01 8.58 11.49
CA VAL A 98 1.98 9.66 11.74
C VAL A 98 1.35 10.71 12.66
N SER A 99 1.83 10.82 13.89
CA SER A 99 1.33 11.80 14.87
C SER A 99 -0.20 11.77 15.05
N GLY A 100 -0.80 10.57 15.02
CA GLY A 100 -2.26 10.40 15.12
C GLY A 100 -3.03 10.54 13.79
N HIS A 101 -2.38 10.92 12.71
CA HIS A 101 -3.00 11.01 11.39
C HIS A 101 -2.80 9.69 10.63
N ARG A 102 -3.92 9.10 10.22
CA ARG A 102 -3.94 7.87 9.45
C ARG A 102 -3.76 8.19 7.96
N MET A 103 -2.72 7.66 7.33
CA MET A 103 -2.33 7.97 5.96
C MET A 103 -2.04 6.68 5.18
N GLY A 104 -2.57 6.58 3.97
CA GLY A 104 -2.23 5.49 3.04
C GLY A 104 -0.85 5.69 2.43
N THR A 105 -0.05 4.62 2.39
CA THR A 105 1.27 4.66 1.73
C THR A 105 1.16 4.98 0.24
N ALA A 106 0.11 4.51 -0.41
CA ALA A 106 -0.14 4.70 -1.84
C ALA A 106 -0.26 6.18 -2.25
N GLU A 107 -0.75 7.04 -1.37
CA GLU A 107 -0.86 8.48 -1.63
C GLU A 107 0.52 9.12 -1.74
N VAL A 108 1.42 8.80 -0.81
CA VAL A 108 2.81 9.28 -0.81
C VAL A 108 3.60 8.69 -1.98
N GLU A 109 3.41 7.40 -2.28
CA GLU A 109 4.01 6.73 -3.44
C GLU A 109 3.58 7.41 -4.75
N SER A 110 2.30 7.70 -4.90
CA SER A 110 1.75 8.38 -6.09
C SER A 110 2.33 9.77 -6.28
N ALA A 111 2.47 10.55 -5.19
CA ALA A 111 3.09 11.86 -5.24
C ALA A 111 4.57 11.77 -5.66
N LEU A 112 5.34 10.80 -5.13
CA LEU A 112 6.74 10.59 -5.51
C LEU A 112 6.87 10.21 -6.98
N VAL A 113 6.05 9.28 -7.48
CA VAL A 113 6.08 8.82 -8.88
C VAL A 113 5.60 9.91 -9.86
N ALA A 114 4.84 10.89 -9.41
CA ALA A 114 4.47 12.05 -10.23
C ALA A 114 5.65 12.99 -10.51
N HIS A 115 6.78 12.85 -9.82
CA HIS A 115 8.01 13.59 -10.11
C HIS A 115 8.71 13.01 -11.34
N THR A 116 9.21 13.88 -12.22
CA THR A 116 9.81 13.50 -13.52
C THR A 116 11.01 12.56 -13.41
N ASP A 117 11.74 12.62 -12.30
CA ASP A 117 12.98 11.88 -12.09
C ASP A 117 12.76 10.51 -11.40
N VAL A 118 11.52 10.23 -10.97
CA VAL A 118 11.18 9.01 -10.23
C VAL A 118 10.55 7.99 -11.15
N ALA A 119 11.12 6.78 -11.19
CA ALA A 119 10.58 5.63 -11.90
C ALA A 119 9.59 4.85 -11.03
N GLU A 120 9.97 4.58 -9.77
CA GLU A 120 9.17 3.82 -8.82
C GLU A 120 9.38 4.35 -7.40
N ALA A 121 8.37 4.18 -6.56
CA ALA A 121 8.47 4.45 -5.14
C ALA A 121 7.74 3.39 -4.32
N ALA A 122 8.26 3.08 -3.15
CA ALA A 122 7.58 2.29 -2.14
C ALA A 122 7.72 2.97 -0.79
N VAL A 123 6.63 3.08 -0.06
CA VAL A 123 6.58 3.77 1.23
C VAL A 123 6.14 2.80 2.31
N VAL A 124 6.82 2.88 3.45
CA VAL A 124 6.48 2.09 4.64
C VAL A 124 6.57 2.93 5.90
N GLY A 125 5.81 2.55 6.92
CA GLY A 125 5.99 3.09 8.26
C GLY A 125 7.17 2.41 8.96
N TYR A 126 7.86 3.17 9.81
CA TYR A 126 8.88 2.65 10.72
C TYR A 126 8.68 3.26 12.13
N PRO A 127 9.16 2.59 13.19
CA PRO A 127 9.06 3.12 14.55
C PRO A 127 9.78 4.48 14.68
N HIS A 128 9.09 5.48 15.24
CA HIS A 128 9.63 6.83 15.43
C HIS A 128 9.27 7.35 16.83
N ASP A 129 10.27 7.74 17.62
CA ASP A 129 10.15 8.04 19.05
C ASP A 129 9.12 9.15 19.37
N ILE A 130 8.98 10.15 18.49
CA ILE A 130 8.09 11.29 18.72
C ILE A 130 6.73 11.11 18.03
N LYS A 131 6.73 10.57 16.81
CA LYS A 131 5.53 10.49 15.96
C LYS A 131 4.74 9.18 16.09
N GLY A 132 5.28 8.22 16.85
CA GLY A 132 4.83 6.83 16.87
C GLY A 132 5.30 6.07 15.63
N GLN A 133 4.91 6.53 14.43
CA GLN A 133 5.46 6.06 13.16
C GLN A 133 6.01 7.24 12.34
N GLY A 134 7.15 7.02 11.71
CA GLY A 134 7.71 7.87 10.67
C GLY A 134 7.49 7.29 9.28
N ILE A 135 7.68 8.10 8.26
CA ILE A 135 7.53 7.71 6.85
C ILE A 135 8.91 7.43 6.28
N TYR A 136 9.13 6.20 5.81
CA TYR A 136 10.32 5.80 5.07
C TYR A 136 9.96 5.57 3.60
N ALA A 137 10.54 6.36 2.71
CA ALA A 137 10.37 6.24 1.26
C ALA A 137 11.58 5.59 0.60
N TYR A 138 11.36 4.54 -0.17
CA TYR A 138 12.35 3.93 -1.07
C TYR A 138 12.03 4.38 -2.49
N VAL A 139 13.02 4.92 -3.20
CA VAL A 139 12.83 5.55 -4.50
C VAL A 139 13.80 4.98 -5.51
N THR A 140 13.31 4.52 -6.64
CA THR A 140 14.09 4.18 -7.82
C THR A 140 13.98 5.34 -8.82
N LEU A 141 15.11 5.85 -9.27
CA LEU A 141 15.20 6.95 -10.22
C LEU A 141 15.06 6.46 -11.66
N ASN A 142 14.65 7.35 -12.54
CA ASN A 142 14.64 7.10 -13.98
C ASN A 142 16.07 6.88 -14.51
N ILE A 143 16.19 6.12 -15.59
CA ILE A 143 17.48 5.84 -16.24
C ILE A 143 18.14 7.17 -16.66
N GLY A 144 19.39 7.34 -16.28
CA GLY A 144 20.17 8.54 -16.58
C GLY A 144 20.03 9.67 -15.56
N VAL A 145 19.30 9.46 -14.48
CA VAL A 145 19.20 10.38 -13.34
C VAL A 145 20.09 9.89 -12.21
N ASP A 146 21.04 10.73 -11.77
CA ASP A 146 21.94 10.42 -10.66
C ASP A 146 21.33 10.85 -9.32
N SER A 147 21.53 10.04 -8.28
CA SER A 147 21.16 10.40 -6.92
C SER A 147 22.04 11.55 -6.38
N SER A 148 21.41 12.50 -5.70
CA SER A 148 22.12 13.62 -5.05
C SER A 148 21.35 14.11 -3.83
N ASP A 149 22.06 14.78 -2.92
CA ASP A 149 21.44 15.44 -1.75
C ASP A 149 20.43 16.52 -2.17
N GLN A 150 20.69 17.16 -3.32
CA GLN A 150 19.76 18.15 -3.86
C GLN A 150 18.45 17.50 -4.29
N LEU A 151 18.50 16.40 -5.06
CA LEU A 151 17.30 15.66 -5.48
C LEU A 151 16.56 15.05 -4.27
N HIS A 152 17.31 14.55 -3.29
CA HIS A 152 16.72 14.07 -2.02
C HIS A 152 15.89 15.17 -1.31
N ALA A 153 16.44 16.38 -1.19
CA ALA A 153 15.73 17.50 -0.58
C ALA A 153 14.56 17.98 -1.45
N GLU A 154 14.69 17.92 -2.78
CA GLU A 154 13.67 18.28 -3.75
C GLU A 154 12.46 17.35 -3.65
N LEU A 155 12.66 16.04 -3.64
CA LEU A 155 11.58 15.04 -3.52
C LEU A 155 10.80 15.19 -2.21
N LYS A 156 11.48 15.47 -1.09
CA LYS A 156 10.79 15.78 0.19
C LYS A 156 9.93 17.03 0.09
N LYS A 157 10.44 18.11 -0.53
CA LYS A 157 9.67 19.35 -0.76
C LYS A 157 8.52 19.11 -1.73
N TRP A 158 8.71 18.26 -2.73
CA TRP A 158 7.68 17.88 -3.69
C TRP A 158 6.49 17.22 -2.99
N VAL A 159 6.74 16.16 -2.21
CA VAL A 159 5.67 15.48 -1.45
C VAL A 159 4.97 16.45 -0.50
N ARG A 160 5.74 17.32 0.19
CA ARG A 160 5.18 18.35 1.08
C ARG A 160 4.24 19.31 0.34
N LYS A 161 4.56 19.67 -0.90
CA LYS A 161 3.74 20.55 -1.74
C LYS A 161 2.48 19.83 -2.24
N GLU A 162 2.61 18.60 -2.70
CA GLU A 162 1.51 17.85 -3.33
C GLU A 162 0.47 17.35 -2.31
N ILE A 163 0.91 16.91 -1.14
CA ILE A 163 0.01 16.33 -0.12
C ILE A 163 -0.05 17.19 1.14
N GLY A 164 1.11 17.60 1.66
CA GLY A 164 1.19 18.39 2.88
C GLY A 164 2.35 17.99 3.81
N PRO A 165 2.55 18.73 4.90
CA PRO A 165 3.72 18.57 5.78
C PRO A 165 3.74 17.21 6.51
N ILE A 166 2.58 16.65 6.86
CA ILE A 166 2.46 15.37 7.60
C ILE A 166 2.90 14.20 6.74
N ALA A 167 2.68 14.27 5.42
CA ALA A 167 3.05 13.25 4.44
C ALA A 167 4.53 13.29 4.03
N THR A 168 5.28 14.29 4.47
CA THR A 168 6.69 14.43 4.09
C THR A 168 7.51 13.28 4.65
N PRO A 169 8.24 12.49 3.80
CA PRO A 169 9.08 11.41 4.27
C PRO A 169 10.14 11.89 5.27
N ASP A 170 10.24 11.20 6.41
CA ASP A 170 11.32 11.42 7.38
C ASP A 170 12.64 10.94 6.79
N LEU A 171 12.60 9.73 6.24
CA LEU A 171 13.73 9.08 5.59
C LEU A 171 13.38 8.80 4.12
N LEU A 172 14.34 9.03 3.24
CA LEU A 172 14.24 8.72 1.82
C LEU A 172 15.54 8.05 1.38
N GLN A 173 15.43 6.88 0.80
CA GLN A 173 16.55 6.09 0.31
C GLN A 173 16.42 5.87 -1.19
N PHE A 174 17.44 6.24 -1.94
CA PHE A 174 17.57 5.83 -3.32
C PHE A 174 18.03 4.37 -3.40
N SER A 175 17.40 3.61 -4.29
CA SER A 175 17.76 2.22 -4.57
C SER A 175 17.65 1.95 -6.06
N PRO A 176 18.60 1.21 -6.65
CA PRO A 176 18.52 0.85 -8.07
C PRO A 176 17.26 0.07 -8.42
N GLN A 177 16.76 -0.72 -7.48
CA GLN A 177 15.55 -1.54 -7.63
C GLN A 177 14.83 -1.70 -6.29
N LEU A 178 13.53 -1.98 -6.36
CA LEU A 178 12.72 -2.39 -5.21
C LEU A 178 12.62 -3.92 -5.13
N PRO A 179 12.50 -4.52 -3.92
CA PRO A 179 12.36 -5.96 -3.76
C PRO A 179 10.99 -6.39 -4.29
N LYS A 180 10.97 -7.14 -5.37
CA LYS A 180 9.76 -7.60 -6.06
C LYS A 180 9.66 -9.11 -6.11
N THR A 181 8.44 -9.62 -6.10
CA THR A 181 8.18 -10.99 -6.48
C THR A 181 8.42 -11.19 -7.98
N ARG A 182 8.53 -12.45 -8.44
CA ARG A 182 8.61 -12.78 -9.88
C ARG A 182 7.42 -12.25 -10.71
N SER A 183 6.28 -11.99 -10.08
CA SER A 183 5.11 -11.34 -10.72
C SER A 183 5.16 -9.81 -10.72
N GLY A 184 6.25 -9.20 -10.24
CA GLY A 184 6.44 -7.74 -10.22
C GLY A 184 5.83 -7.02 -9.00
N LYS A 185 5.25 -7.75 -8.03
CA LYS A 185 4.66 -7.14 -6.83
C LYS A 185 5.75 -6.77 -5.83
N ILE A 186 5.77 -5.51 -5.36
CA ILE A 186 6.69 -5.02 -4.34
C ILE A 186 6.46 -5.74 -3.01
N MET A 187 7.52 -6.25 -2.41
CA MET A 187 7.50 -6.96 -1.13
C MET A 187 7.68 -5.99 0.05
N ARG A 188 6.64 -5.17 0.34
CA ARG A 188 6.66 -4.15 1.40
C ARG A 188 7.02 -4.71 2.77
N ARG A 189 6.73 -5.98 3.02
CA ARG A 189 7.13 -6.66 4.26
C ARG A 189 8.65 -6.60 4.50
N ILE A 190 9.45 -6.81 3.45
CA ILE A 190 10.92 -6.71 3.52
C ILE A 190 11.34 -5.28 3.79
N LEU A 191 10.78 -4.31 3.06
CA LEU A 191 11.07 -2.89 3.24
C LEU A 191 10.75 -2.40 4.66
N ARG A 192 9.61 -2.84 5.23
CA ARG A 192 9.26 -2.51 6.64
C ARG A 192 10.27 -3.05 7.64
N LYS A 193 10.71 -4.29 7.48
CA LYS A 193 11.72 -4.88 8.37
C LYS A 193 13.06 -4.16 8.28
N ILE A 194 13.49 -3.76 7.08
CA ILE A 194 14.71 -2.95 6.90
C ILE A 194 14.54 -1.58 7.54
N ALA A 195 13.41 -0.91 7.31
CA ALA A 195 13.10 0.39 7.91
C ALA A 195 13.01 0.35 9.44
N ALA A 196 12.60 -0.78 10.02
CA ALA A 196 12.56 -0.98 11.46
C ALA A 196 13.90 -1.50 12.07
N ASN A 197 14.97 -1.67 11.27
CA ASN A 197 16.22 -2.33 11.67
C ASN A 197 16.08 -3.80 12.11
N GLU A 198 15.02 -4.49 11.65
CA GLU A 198 14.72 -5.91 11.95
C GLU A 198 15.14 -6.86 10.81
N TYR A 199 16.18 -6.53 10.07
CA TYR A 199 16.59 -7.24 8.85
C TYR A 199 17.34 -8.56 9.09
N GLN A 200 17.56 -8.97 10.33
CA GLN A 200 18.15 -10.28 10.67
C GLN A 200 17.21 -11.45 10.32
N ASP A 201 15.91 -11.23 10.37
CA ASP A 201 14.88 -12.20 9.96
C ASP A 201 13.89 -11.55 9.01
N LEU A 202 14.14 -11.66 7.72
CA LEU A 202 13.25 -11.15 6.68
C LEU A 202 12.08 -12.10 6.36
N GLY A 203 12.03 -13.28 6.97
CA GLY A 203 11.06 -14.33 6.67
C GLY A 203 11.25 -14.91 5.27
N ASP A 204 10.20 -15.47 4.68
CA ASP A 204 10.29 -16.12 3.37
C ASP A 204 10.63 -15.11 2.24
N THR A 205 11.79 -15.31 1.63
CA THR A 205 12.32 -14.53 0.50
C THR A 205 12.36 -15.35 -0.81
N SER A 206 11.86 -16.59 -0.80
CA SER A 206 11.95 -17.52 -1.95
C SER A 206 11.25 -17.02 -3.21
N THR A 207 10.31 -16.10 -3.07
CA THR A 207 9.54 -15.51 -4.18
C THR A 207 10.18 -14.27 -4.78
N LEU A 208 11.31 -13.77 -4.23
CA LEU A 208 12.03 -12.64 -4.78
C LEU A 208 12.53 -12.94 -6.21
N ALA A 209 12.36 -11.95 -7.09
CA ALA A 209 12.89 -12.00 -8.44
C ALA A 209 14.42 -11.86 -8.43
N ASP A 210 14.92 -10.95 -7.61
CA ASP A 210 16.35 -10.70 -7.40
C ASP A 210 16.65 -10.53 -5.90
N PRO A 211 17.26 -11.53 -5.24
CA PRO A 211 17.62 -11.44 -3.84
C PRO A 211 18.73 -10.42 -3.53
N SER A 212 19.58 -10.04 -4.50
CA SER A 212 20.70 -9.12 -4.28
C SER A 212 20.26 -7.71 -3.88
N VAL A 213 19.06 -7.30 -4.32
CA VAL A 213 18.44 -6.02 -3.99
C VAL A 213 18.28 -5.81 -2.48
N VAL A 214 18.08 -6.89 -1.73
CA VAL A 214 17.90 -6.83 -0.27
C VAL A 214 19.17 -6.38 0.43
N ASN A 215 20.35 -6.88 -0.01
CA ASN A 215 21.63 -6.49 0.58
C ASN A 215 21.92 -5.01 0.31
N ASP A 216 21.67 -4.54 -0.92
CA ASP A 216 21.84 -3.11 -1.27
C ASP A 216 20.94 -2.22 -0.40
N LEU A 217 19.68 -2.60 -0.18
CA LEU A 217 18.77 -1.85 0.68
C LEU A 217 19.23 -1.81 2.13
N ILE A 218 19.79 -2.91 2.68
CA ILE A 218 20.30 -2.97 4.04
C ILE A 218 21.57 -2.10 4.18
N ASP A 219 22.49 -2.19 3.24
CA ASP A 219 23.79 -1.49 3.29
C ASP A 219 23.62 0.03 3.16
N ASN A 220 22.65 0.48 2.36
CA ASN A 220 22.37 1.89 2.10
C ASN A 220 21.24 2.48 2.96
N ARG A 221 20.74 1.77 3.98
CA ARG A 221 19.64 2.26 4.82
C ARG A 221 19.97 3.56 5.52
N GLN A 222 18.96 4.41 5.69
CA GLN A 222 19.10 5.77 6.22
C GLN A 222 18.90 5.88 7.74
N ASN A 223 18.54 4.80 8.40
CA ASN A 223 18.28 4.69 9.85
C ASN A 223 19.40 3.91 10.57
N LYS A 224 20.64 4.12 10.15
CA LYS A 224 21.84 3.52 10.80
C LYS A 224 22.05 4.06 12.19
#